data_bb9e73d779884ff8828134dffae6f7d9
#
_entry.id   bb9e73d779884ff8828134dffae6f7d9
#
_cell.length_a   1.000
_cell.length_b   1.000
_cell.length_c   1.000
_cell.angle_alpha   90.00
_cell.angle_beta   90.00
_cell.angle_gamma   90.00
#
_symmetry.space_group_name_H-M   'P 1'
#
loop_
_entity.id
_entity.type
_entity.pdbx_description
1 polymer ?
#
loop_
_entity_poly.entity_id
_entity_poly.type
_entity_poly.pdbx_seq_one_letter_code
_entity_poly.pdbx_strand_id
1 'polypeptide(L)'
;AYREIGHLIADLDPLGLMAKNNPSGLDPEYYGFLKKDYDRKIFLFGYLGFQKATVREVFEKLQSIYSGTLAIEYKHIQSAEEYKWLKDRIEEKKDMQLTPKGKRTILERLITAEYFEKFLDTKYRGTKRFGLEGAESTIPALEQILKRSSEYGVEDFSFACAHRGRLNI
;
A
#
# COMPACT_ATOMS: atom_id res chain seq x y z
N ALA A 1 -7.50 -6.48 -14.93
CA ALA A 1 -8.23 -6.81 -13.72
C ALA A 1 -7.43 -6.47 -12.46
N TYR A 2 -6.30 -7.13 -12.13
CA TYR A 2 -5.55 -6.87 -10.87
C TYR A 2 -5.23 -5.40 -10.64
N ARG A 3 -4.82 -4.64 -11.67
CA ARG A 3 -4.58 -3.19 -11.58
C ARG A 3 -5.81 -2.34 -11.27
N GLU A 4 -6.99 -2.87 -11.47
CA GLU A 4 -8.27 -2.16 -11.27
C GLU A 4 -8.96 -2.58 -9.99
N ILE A 5 -9.03 -3.88 -9.74
CA ILE A 5 -9.83 -4.45 -8.65
C ILE A 5 -9.04 -5.37 -7.71
N GLY A 6 -7.71 -5.47 -7.87
CA GLY A 6 -6.86 -6.28 -6.98
C GLY A 6 -6.94 -5.86 -5.51
N HIS A 7 -7.14 -4.56 -5.25
CA HIS A 7 -7.33 -4.02 -3.90
C HIS A 7 -8.54 -4.61 -3.17
N LEU A 8 -9.57 -5.08 -3.90
CA LEU A 8 -10.78 -5.65 -3.30
C LEU A 8 -10.54 -6.99 -2.57
N ILE A 9 -9.46 -7.70 -2.90
CA ILE A 9 -9.08 -8.95 -2.24
C ILE A 9 -7.79 -8.81 -1.41
N ALA A 10 -7.30 -7.58 -1.27
CA ALA A 10 -6.09 -7.32 -0.48
C ALA A 10 -6.34 -7.61 1.01
N ASP A 11 -5.30 -8.09 1.68
CA ASP A 11 -5.34 -8.43 3.10
C ASP A 11 -5.10 -7.18 3.96
N LEU A 12 -6.13 -6.31 4.01
CA LEU A 12 -6.09 -5.01 4.69
C LEU A 12 -6.71 -5.06 6.10
N ASP A 13 -7.26 -6.20 6.51
CA ASP A 13 -7.92 -6.37 7.79
C ASP A 13 -7.15 -7.34 8.68
N PRO A 14 -6.24 -6.86 9.53
CA PRO A 14 -5.45 -7.70 10.41
C PRO A 14 -6.28 -8.44 11.48
N LEU A 15 -7.52 -8.00 11.71
CA LEU A 15 -8.44 -8.62 12.68
C LEU A 15 -9.36 -9.65 12.03
N GLY A 16 -9.43 -9.69 10.69
CA GLY A 16 -10.26 -10.65 9.95
C GLY A 16 -11.76 -10.46 10.14
N LEU A 17 -12.21 -9.24 10.43
CA LEU A 17 -13.62 -8.90 10.68
C LEU A 17 -14.42 -8.62 9.41
N MET A 18 -13.72 -8.27 8.32
CA MET A 18 -14.36 -7.97 7.04
C MET A 18 -14.64 -9.23 6.24
N ALA A 19 -15.79 -9.29 5.61
CA ALA A 19 -16.09 -10.33 4.65
C ALA A 19 -15.14 -10.22 3.44
N LYS A 20 -14.51 -11.33 3.07
CA LYS A 20 -13.62 -11.36 1.89
C LYS A 20 -14.46 -11.29 0.62
N ASN A 21 -14.22 -10.28 -0.20
CA ASN A 21 -14.72 -10.22 -1.57
C ASN A 21 -13.96 -11.23 -2.44
N ASN A 22 -14.66 -11.81 -3.40
CA ASN A 22 -14.01 -12.64 -4.42
C ASN A 22 -14.60 -12.28 -5.80
N PRO A 23 -14.18 -11.14 -6.38
CA PRO A 23 -14.69 -10.71 -7.67
C PRO A 23 -14.25 -11.67 -8.76
N SER A 24 -15.22 -12.16 -9.55
CA SER A 24 -14.99 -13.11 -10.64
C SER A 24 -13.94 -12.63 -11.64
N GLY A 25 -13.81 -11.33 -11.82
CA GLY A 25 -12.78 -10.71 -12.67
C GLY A 25 -11.33 -10.92 -12.20
N LEU A 26 -11.10 -11.49 -11.01
CA LEU A 26 -9.76 -11.89 -10.55
C LEU A 26 -9.52 -13.40 -10.67
N ASP A 27 -10.56 -14.15 -11.00
CA ASP A 27 -10.45 -15.60 -11.24
C ASP A 27 -9.84 -15.85 -12.63
N PRO A 28 -8.74 -16.61 -12.72
CA PRO A 28 -8.16 -17.00 -13.99
C PRO A 28 -9.14 -17.74 -14.93
N GLU A 29 -10.05 -18.52 -14.36
CA GLU A 29 -11.05 -19.28 -15.14
C GLU A 29 -12.01 -18.35 -15.88
N TYR A 30 -12.30 -17.16 -15.37
CA TYR A 30 -13.09 -16.13 -16.05
C TYR A 30 -12.46 -15.71 -17.38
N TYR A 31 -11.13 -15.79 -17.51
CA TYR A 31 -10.38 -15.48 -18.74
C TYR A 31 -10.07 -16.73 -19.56
N GLY A 32 -10.66 -17.87 -19.25
CA GLY A 32 -10.48 -19.12 -19.98
C GLY A 32 -9.21 -19.90 -19.63
N PHE A 33 -8.49 -19.53 -18.56
CA PHE A 33 -7.37 -20.32 -18.05
C PHE A 33 -7.89 -21.45 -17.17
N LEU A 34 -7.73 -22.66 -17.62
CA LEU A 34 -8.06 -23.85 -16.82
C LEU A 34 -6.86 -24.26 -15.97
N LYS A 35 -7.09 -25.06 -14.92
CA LYS A 35 -6.02 -25.58 -14.05
C LYS A 35 -4.87 -26.25 -14.80
N LYS A 36 -5.16 -26.93 -15.91
CA LYS A 36 -4.17 -27.55 -16.80
C LYS A 36 -3.23 -26.54 -17.49
N ASP A 37 -3.64 -25.28 -17.61
CA ASP A 37 -2.87 -24.23 -18.27
C ASP A 37 -1.90 -23.51 -17.29
N TYR A 38 -2.05 -23.72 -16.00
CA TYR A 38 -1.30 -22.96 -14.97
C TYR A 38 0.21 -23.15 -15.06
N ASP A 39 0.66 -24.34 -15.45
CA ASP A 39 2.08 -24.66 -15.57
C ASP A 39 2.60 -24.45 -17.01
N ARG A 40 1.73 -23.97 -17.92
CA ARG A 40 2.11 -23.62 -19.28
C ARG A 40 2.96 -22.35 -19.28
N LYS A 41 4.15 -22.43 -19.87
CA LYS A 41 5.04 -21.27 -20.08
C LYS A 41 4.55 -20.39 -21.22
N ILE A 42 4.45 -19.10 -20.94
CA ILE A 42 4.09 -18.06 -21.91
C ILE A 42 5.23 -17.05 -22.07
N PHE A 43 5.31 -16.42 -23.20
CA PHE A 43 6.27 -15.36 -23.47
C PHE A 43 5.67 -14.03 -23.01
N LEU A 44 6.42 -13.23 -22.23
CA LEU A 44 5.97 -11.99 -21.61
C LEU A 44 6.73 -10.75 -22.08
N PHE A 45 7.78 -10.92 -22.87
CA PHE A 45 8.56 -9.81 -23.46
C PHE A 45 9.06 -8.80 -22.41
N GLY A 46 9.46 -9.26 -21.22
CA GLY A 46 9.91 -8.39 -20.13
C GLY A 46 8.78 -7.89 -19.23
N TYR A 47 7.51 -8.22 -19.51
CA TYR A 47 6.38 -7.80 -18.70
C TYR A 47 6.47 -8.38 -17.29
N LEU A 48 6.19 -7.58 -16.25
CA LEU A 48 6.33 -7.94 -14.84
C LEU A 48 7.76 -8.44 -14.47
N GLY A 49 8.78 -8.09 -15.27
CA GLY A 49 10.15 -8.55 -15.11
C GLY A 49 10.45 -9.95 -15.68
N PHE A 50 9.48 -10.59 -16.34
CA PHE A 50 9.66 -11.94 -16.91
C PHE A 50 9.84 -11.91 -18.41
N GLN A 51 10.84 -12.60 -18.93
CA GLN A 51 10.91 -12.94 -20.37
C GLN A 51 9.96 -14.10 -20.70
N LYS A 52 9.96 -15.12 -19.84
CA LYS A 52 9.07 -16.27 -19.87
C LYS A 52 8.65 -16.61 -18.45
N ALA A 53 7.39 -16.92 -18.24
CA ALA A 53 6.89 -17.43 -16.98
C ALA A 53 5.72 -18.39 -17.22
N THR A 54 5.38 -19.17 -16.23
CA THR A 54 4.13 -19.94 -16.23
C THR A 54 2.96 -19.00 -15.94
N VAL A 55 1.77 -19.40 -16.33
CA VAL A 55 0.54 -18.67 -15.99
C VAL A 55 0.41 -18.50 -14.47
N ARG A 56 0.77 -19.53 -13.70
CA ARG A 56 0.81 -19.50 -12.23
C ARG A 56 1.72 -18.39 -11.70
N GLU A 57 2.97 -18.34 -12.14
CA GLU A 57 3.95 -17.32 -11.72
C GLU A 57 3.47 -15.89 -12.02
N VAL A 58 2.77 -15.70 -13.14
CA VAL A 58 2.17 -14.40 -13.49
C VAL A 58 1.08 -14.01 -12.50
N PHE A 59 0.17 -14.94 -12.17
CA PHE A 59 -0.89 -14.68 -11.18
C PHE A 59 -0.34 -14.41 -9.79
N GLU A 60 0.58 -15.24 -9.31
CA GLU A 60 1.24 -15.05 -8.02
C GLU A 60 1.94 -13.69 -7.94
N LYS A 61 2.64 -13.30 -9.01
CA LYS A 61 3.28 -11.98 -9.09
C LYS A 61 2.26 -10.83 -9.04
N LEU A 62 1.18 -10.91 -9.81
CA LEU A 62 0.13 -9.90 -9.80
C LEU A 62 -0.56 -9.82 -8.44
N GLN A 63 -0.84 -10.95 -7.82
CA GLN A 63 -1.44 -11.02 -6.50
C GLN A 63 -0.52 -10.42 -5.43
N SER A 64 0.76 -10.73 -5.47
CA SER A 64 1.74 -10.17 -4.51
C SER A 64 1.88 -8.65 -4.62
N ILE A 65 1.70 -8.09 -5.83
CA ILE A 65 1.80 -6.64 -6.06
C ILE A 65 0.53 -5.91 -5.67
N TYR A 66 -0.65 -6.44 -6.05
CA TYR A 66 -1.92 -5.70 -6.00
C TYR A 66 -2.88 -6.16 -4.91
N SER A 67 -2.62 -7.29 -4.28
CA SER A 67 -3.54 -7.91 -3.32
C SER A 67 -2.84 -8.38 -2.04
N GLY A 68 -1.69 -7.80 -1.72
CA GLY A 68 -0.97 -8.06 -0.47
C GLY A 68 -1.57 -7.29 0.72
N THR A 69 -0.75 -7.02 1.73
CA THR A 69 -1.12 -6.20 2.91
C THR A 69 -1.09 -4.69 2.64
N LEU A 70 -0.77 -4.30 1.42
CA LEU A 70 -0.82 -2.93 0.90
C LEU A 70 -1.57 -2.94 -0.42
N ALA A 71 -2.61 -2.14 -0.53
CA ALA A 71 -3.36 -1.93 -1.77
C ALA A 71 -3.01 -0.58 -2.38
N ILE A 72 -2.93 -0.53 -3.71
CA ILE A 72 -2.61 0.68 -4.46
C ILE A 72 -3.68 0.89 -5.52
N GLU A 73 -4.34 2.05 -5.47
CA GLU A 73 -5.35 2.49 -6.42
C GLU A 73 -4.83 3.69 -7.21
N TYR A 74 -4.58 3.54 -8.49
CA TYR A 74 -4.04 4.60 -9.35
C TYR A 74 -4.73 4.69 -10.73
N LYS A 75 -5.79 3.89 -10.95
CA LYS A 75 -6.53 3.86 -12.23
C LYS A 75 -7.27 5.15 -12.56
N HIS A 76 -7.51 6.00 -11.56
CA HIS A 76 -8.12 7.31 -11.72
C HIS A 76 -7.20 8.36 -12.37
N ILE A 77 -5.90 8.07 -12.48
CA ILE A 77 -4.93 8.99 -13.08
C ILE A 77 -5.15 9.01 -14.61
N GLN A 78 -5.44 10.19 -15.13
CA GLN A 78 -5.78 10.37 -16.55
C GLN A 78 -4.56 10.59 -17.44
N SER A 79 -3.48 11.15 -16.90
CA SER A 79 -2.22 11.31 -17.63
C SER A 79 -1.60 9.96 -17.94
N ALA A 80 -1.46 9.64 -19.22
CA ALA A 80 -0.86 8.39 -19.67
C ALA A 80 0.60 8.24 -19.23
N GLU A 81 1.34 9.34 -19.14
CA GLU A 81 2.74 9.38 -18.73
C GLU A 81 2.86 9.08 -17.23
N GLU A 82 2.09 9.77 -16.38
CA GLU A 82 2.05 9.54 -14.94
C GLU A 82 1.57 8.13 -14.61
N TYR A 83 0.51 7.67 -15.30
CA TYR A 83 -0.01 6.32 -15.14
C TYR A 83 1.07 5.27 -15.48
N LYS A 84 1.77 5.45 -16.60
CA LYS A 84 2.84 4.55 -17.00
C LYS A 84 3.98 4.54 -15.99
N TRP A 85 4.41 5.71 -15.52
CA TRP A 85 5.46 5.86 -14.53
C TRP A 85 5.11 5.14 -13.22
N LEU A 86 3.90 5.36 -12.70
CA LEU A 86 3.42 4.70 -11.48
C LEU A 86 3.33 3.18 -11.66
N LYS A 87 2.75 2.73 -12.77
CA LYS A 87 2.64 1.31 -13.08
C LYS A 87 4.02 0.65 -13.08
N ASP A 88 4.98 1.23 -13.78
CA ASP A 88 6.31 0.68 -13.91
C ASP A 88 6.99 0.62 -12.51
N ARG A 89 6.88 1.67 -11.71
CA ARG A 89 7.39 1.71 -10.32
C ARG A 89 6.75 0.67 -9.40
N ILE A 90 5.44 0.48 -9.50
CA ILE A 90 4.71 -0.47 -8.68
C ILE A 90 5.07 -1.92 -9.08
N GLU A 91 5.16 -2.19 -10.37
CA GLU A 91 5.40 -3.54 -10.89
C GLU A 91 6.88 -3.96 -10.84
N GLU A 92 7.80 -3.00 -10.87
CA GLU A 92 9.24 -3.21 -10.65
C GLU A 92 9.61 -3.33 -9.16
N LYS A 93 8.65 -3.13 -8.25
CA LYS A 93 8.90 -3.09 -6.81
C LYS A 93 9.69 -4.32 -6.36
N LYS A 94 10.93 -4.07 -5.93
CA LYS A 94 11.70 -5.02 -5.15
C LYS A 94 11.14 -5.06 -3.74
N ASP A 95 11.14 -6.22 -3.11
CA ASP A 95 10.73 -6.36 -1.71
C ASP A 95 11.48 -5.34 -0.85
N MET A 96 10.72 -4.42 -0.28
CA MET A 96 11.27 -3.37 0.57
C MET A 96 11.60 -3.97 1.94
N GLN A 97 12.83 -4.41 2.10
CA GLN A 97 13.30 -4.90 3.38
C GLN A 97 13.71 -3.71 4.26
N LEU A 98 12.95 -3.50 5.31
CA LEU A 98 13.32 -2.54 6.34
C LEU A 98 14.52 -3.06 7.14
N THR A 99 15.54 -2.21 7.26
CA THR A 99 16.69 -2.52 8.14
C THR A 99 16.25 -2.59 9.61
N PRO A 100 16.99 -3.30 10.49
CA PRO A 100 16.67 -3.31 11.92
C PRO A 100 16.60 -1.90 12.53
N LYS A 101 17.47 -0.99 12.10
CA LYS A 101 17.44 0.43 12.50
C LYS A 101 16.14 1.11 12.03
N GLY A 102 15.75 0.90 10.76
CA GLY A 102 14.51 1.46 10.23
C GLY A 102 13.26 0.97 10.98
N LYS A 103 13.20 -0.32 11.29
CA LYS A 103 12.10 -0.89 12.09
C LYS A 103 12.02 -0.25 13.49
N ARG A 104 13.18 -0.05 14.14
CA ARG A 104 13.25 0.61 15.44
C ARG A 104 12.77 2.07 15.38
N THR A 105 13.22 2.81 14.37
CA THR A 105 12.76 4.20 14.18
C THR A 105 11.25 4.27 13.97
N ILE A 106 10.67 3.40 13.16
CA ILE A 106 9.21 3.33 12.98
C ILE A 106 8.52 3.05 14.31
N LEU A 107 9.00 2.07 15.09
CA LEU A 107 8.45 1.75 16.40
C LEU A 107 8.52 2.93 17.36
N GLU A 108 9.64 3.65 17.41
CA GLU A 108 9.81 4.86 18.21
C GLU A 108 8.77 5.92 17.85
N ARG A 109 8.52 6.14 16.55
CA ARG A 109 7.50 7.10 16.08
C ARG A 109 6.09 6.68 16.47
N LEU A 110 5.76 5.40 16.33
CA LEU A 110 4.45 4.86 16.73
C LEU A 110 4.22 5.05 18.23
N ILE A 111 5.20 4.69 19.05
CA ILE A 111 5.14 4.86 20.50
C ILE A 111 4.98 6.35 20.86
N THR A 112 5.77 7.23 20.25
CA THR A 112 5.70 8.67 20.50
C THR A 112 4.32 9.22 20.17
N ALA A 113 3.75 8.85 19.02
CA ALA A 113 2.42 9.30 18.59
C ALA A 113 1.33 8.84 19.60
N GLU A 114 1.34 7.59 19.99
CA GLU A 114 0.37 7.03 20.94
C GLU A 114 0.49 7.68 22.34
N TYR A 115 1.72 7.79 22.86
CA TYR A 115 1.93 8.37 24.19
C TYR A 115 1.66 9.87 24.24
N PHE A 116 1.89 10.59 23.16
CA PHE A 116 1.52 12.00 23.08
C PHE A 116 0.01 12.17 23.25
N GLU A 117 -0.80 11.39 22.57
CA GLU A 117 -2.27 11.45 22.70
C GLU A 117 -2.73 11.01 24.11
N LYS A 118 -2.14 9.97 24.70
CA LYS A 118 -2.39 9.56 26.08
C LYS A 118 -2.02 10.64 27.10
N PHE A 119 -0.91 11.33 26.86
CA PHE A 119 -0.51 12.46 27.69
C PHE A 119 -1.55 13.58 27.63
N LEU A 120 -2.00 13.95 26.43
CA LEU A 120 -3.04 14.97 26.26
C LEU A 120 -4.36 14.56 26.91
N ASP A 121 -4.71 13.28 26.85
CA ASP A 121 -5.91 12.74 27.51
C ASP A 121 -5.85 12.91 29.02
N THR A 122 -4.71 12.61 29.60
CA THR A 122 -4.50 12.74 31.05
C THR A 122 -4.48 14.19 31.50
N LYS A 123 -3.81 15.04 30.72
CA LYS A 123 -3.59 16.46 31.05
C LYS A 123 -4.84 17.33 30.85
N TYR A 124 -5.61 17.06 29.80
CA TYR A 124 -6.73 17.88 29.36
C TYR A 124 -8.02 17.07 29.28
N ARG A 125 -8.43 16.52 30.41
CA ARG A 125 -9.65 15.71 30.53
C ARG A 125 -10.90 16.47 30.07
N GLY A 126 -11.75 15.80 29.29
CA GLY A 126 -13.03 16.35 28.80
C GLY A 126 -12.93 17.30 27.61
N THR A 127 -11.75 17.59 27.08
CA THR A 127 -11.60 18.33 25.84
C THR A 127 -11.77 17.42 24.62
N LYS A 128 -12.35 17.94 23.54
CA LYS A 128 -12.41 17.21 22.27
C LYS A 128 -11.00 17.04 21.72
N ARG A 129 -10.62 15.78 21.50
CA ARG A 129 -9.37 15.42 20.83
C ARG A 129 -9.68 14.66 19.55
N PHE A 130 -8.97 14.99 18.49
CA PHE A 130 -9.02 14.28 17.23
C PHE A 130 -7.72 13.52 17.08
N GLY A 131 -7.65 12.37 17.76
CA GLY A 131 -6.50 11.50 17.77
C GLY A 131 -6.40 10.64 16.51
N LEU A 132 -5.29 9.92 16.39
CA LEU A 132 -5.03 9.03 15.26
C LEU A 132 -5.70 7.67 15.42
N GLU A 133 -5.91 7.18 16.60
CA GLU A 133 -6.37 5.85 17.03
C GLU A 133 -6.54 4.86 15.84
N GLY A 134 -5.60 3.96 15.68
CA GLY A 134 -5.56 3.01 14.56
C GLY A 134 -4.95 3.52 13.26
N ALA A 135 -4.53 4.80 13.20
CA ALA A 135 -3.82 5.40 12.06
C ALA A 135 -2.44 5.98 12.44
N GLU A 136 -1.83 5.51 13.52
CA GLU A 136 -0.55 6.00 14.05
C GLU A 136 0.59 5.84 13.04
N SER A 137 0.50 4.83 12.16
CA SER A 137 1.46 4.62 11.07
C SER A 137 1.52 5.78 10.06
N THR A 138 0.53 6.69 10.07
CA THR A 138 0.56 7.91 9.27
C THR A 138 1.76 8.78 9.63
N ILE A 139 2.16 8.85 10.91
CA ILE A 139 3.28 9.67 11.38
C ILE A 139 4.60 9.27 10.72
N PRO A 140 5.08 8.02 10.84
CA PRO A 140 6.32 7.63 10.17
C PRO A 140 6.19 7.63 8.63
N ALA A 141 4.99 7.44 8.08
CA ALA A 141 4.76 7.53 6.64
C ALA A 141 4.95 8.97 6.13
N LEU A 142 4.35 9.96 6.78
CA LEU A 142 4.51 11.38 6.44
C LEU A 142 5.95 11.85 6.62
N GLU A 143 6.61 11.48 7.72
CA GLU A 143 8.03 11.77 7.92
C GLU A 143 8.90 11.25 6.77
N GLN A 144 8.62 10.04 6.31
CA GLN A 144 9.36 9.44 5.19
C GLN A 144 9.02 10.13 3.85
N ILE A 145 7.77 10.52 3.63
CA ILE A 145 7.36 11.28 2.44
C ILE A 145 8.10 12.63 2.40
N LEU A 146 8.05 13.40 3.48
CA LEU A 146 8.75 14.70 3.58
C LEU A 146 10.24 14.56 3.29
N LYS A 147 10.88 13.59 3.95
CA LYS A 147 12.31 13.34 3.77
C LYS A 147 12.66 13.01 2.33
N ARG A 148 11.92 12.08 1.72
CA ARG A 148 12.18 11.65 0.34
C ARG A 148 11.87 12.74 -0.68
N SER A 149 10.78 13.46 -0.48
CA SER A 149 10.41 14.55 -1.39
C SER A 149 11.43 15.67 -1.37
N SER A 150 11.98 16.03 -0.20
CA SER A 150 13.05 17.05 -0.13
C SER A 150 14.34 16.59 -0.84
N GLU A 151 14.67 15.29 -0.78
CA GLU A 151 15.78 14.71 -1.57
C GLU A 151 15.54 14.85 -3.09
N TYR A 152 14.29 14.95 -3.54
CA TYR A 152 13.89 15.18 -4.94
C TYR A 152 13.65 16.65 -5.30
N GLY A 153 13.98 17.57 -4.39
CA GLY A 153 13.87 19.01 -4.63
C GLY A 153 12.48 19.61 -4.44
N VAL A 154 11.58 18.94 -3.73
CA VAL A 154 10.31 19.50 -3.32
C VAL A 154 10.56 20.49 -2.19
N GLU A 155 10.12 21.76 -2.37
CA GLU A 155 10.36 22.86 -1.43
C GLU A 155 9.15 23.09 -0.52
N ASP A 156 7.93 22.94 -1.05
CA ASP A 156 6.68 23.22 -0.33
C ASP A 156 5.81 21.98 -0.16
N PHE A 157 5.19 21.86 1.02
CA PHE A 157 4.24 20.80 1.34
C PHE A 157 2.94 21.40 1.88
N SER A 158 1.82 20.94 1.36
CA SER A 158 0.50 21.28 1.87
C SER A 158 -0.18 20.05 2.43
N PHE A 159 -0.55 20.09 3.71
CA PHE A 159 -1.31 19.04 4.37
C PHE A 159 -2.74 19.47 4.63
N ALA A 160 -3.70 18.65 4.21
CA ALA A 160 -5.10 18.83 4.49
C ALA A 160 -5.64 17.68 5.33
N CYS A 161 -6.04 17.93 6.56
CA CYS A 161 -6.57 16.94 7.47
C CYS A 161 -8.05 17.22 7.79
N ALA A 162 -8.90 16.22 7.62
CA ALA A 162 -10.33 16.30 7.96
C ALA A 162 -10.60 16.05 9.45
N HIS A 163 -9.78 16.58 10.34
CA HIS A 163 -9.79 16.53 11.80
C HIS A 163 -9.02 15.35 12.42
N ARG A 164 -9.08 14.13 11.88
CA ARG A 164 -8.43 12.97 12.48
C ARG A 164 -6.92 13.19 12.57
N GLY A 165 -6.38 13.08 13.78
CA GLY A 165 -4.96 13.17 14.05
C GLY A 165 -4.33 14.56 13.99
N ARG A 166 -5.11 15.62 13.72
CA ARG A 166 -4.58 16.99 13.53
C ARG A 166 -3.76 17.55 14.71
N LEU A 167 -3.84 16.92 15.89
CA LEU A 167 -3.03 17.31 17.05
C LEU A 167 -1.66 16.60 17.08
N ASN A 168 -1.51 15.55 16.28
CA ASN A 168 -0.31 14.70 16.27
C ASN A 168 0.49 14.86 14.96
N ILE A 169 -0.17 15.28 13.88
CA ILE A 169 0.42 15.61 12.60
C ILE A 169 0.81 17.10 12.59
#